data_648e5a6835f47919746e672e776600cc
#
_entry.id   648e5a6835f47919746e672e776600cc
#
_cell.length_a   1.000
_cell.length_b   1.000
_cell.length_c   1.000
_cell.angle_alpha   90.00
_cell.angle_beta   90.00
_cell.angle_gamma   90.00
#
_symmetry.space_group_name_H-M   'P 1'
#
loop_
_entity.id
_entity.type
_entity.pdbx_description
1 polymer ?
#
loop_
_entity_poly.entity_id
_entity_poly.type
_entity_poly.pdbx_seq_one_letter_code
_entity_poly.pdbx_strand_id
1 'polypeptide(L)'
;MAELKDFENFIKDKSANTIKSYKQQYNKLKKIVDTEMEQTIDIQNISEKNILEFVSNENNLNSQQALLNIAILIRKMQKPPQPITKLEKQREENKSKLQGFVKEKNEKLKSNGLPTYQDLLDYLAFLYNSERWTDFIINYLLIYFNTRNMDLNFELVPFKRDIKANPDINYLWYSKRAKKATLYRRDYKTVGKYGMKQNIITDPKFLNAIKQIFECRKKGEGCGVFIPNKENVGYYIQKAT
;
A
#
# COMPACT_ATOMS: atom_id res chain seq x y z
N MET A 1 -16.80 -26.43 2.76
CA MET A 1 -17.13 -25.28 3.67
C MET A 1 -16.35 -25.32 4.98
N ALA A 2 -16.08 -26.49 5.56
CA ALA A 2 -15.29 -26.63 6.80
C ALA A 2 -13.85 -26.11 6.60
N GLU A 3 -13.16 -26.56 5.53
CA GLU A 3 -11.77 -26.16 5.24
C GLU A 3 -11.56 -24.64 5.13
N LEU A 4 -12.50 -23.90 4.53
CA LEU A 4 -12.41 -22.44 4.47
C LEU A 4 -12.50 -21.78 5.85
N LYS A 5 -13.38 -22.28 6.72
CA LYS A 5 -13.51 -21.77 8.09
C LYS A 5 -12.25 -22.05 8.92
N ASP A 6 -11.65 -23.22 8.75
CA ASP A 6 -10.39 -23.59 9.41
C ASP A 6 -9.25 -22.71 8.92
N PHE A 7 -9.18 -22.43 7.61
CA PHE A 7 -8.22 -21.51 7.03
C PHE A 7 -8.41 -20.08 7.55
N GLU A 8 -9.64 -19.58 7.63
CA GLU A 8 -9.94 -18.25 8.20
C GLU A 8 -9.49 -18.16 9.66
N ASN A 9 -9.73 -19.17 10.46
CA ASN A 9 -9.26 -19.24 11.84
C ASN A 9 -7.73 -19.24 11.94
N PHE A 10 -7.06 -19.94 11.03
CA PHE A 10 -5.59 -20.00 10.99
C PHE A 10 -4.95 -18.66 10.66
N ILE A 11 -5.61 -17.82 9.88
CA ILE A 11 -5.08 -16.51 9.45
C ILE A 11 -5.66 -15.32 10.23
N LYS A 12 -6.47 -15.53 11.27
CA LYS A 12 -7.23 -14.49 11.99
C LYS A 12 -6.37 -13.35 12.57
N ASP A 13 -5.09 -13.64 12.90
CA ASP A 13 -4.16 -12.65 13.46
C ASP A 13 -3.51 -11.74 12.40
N LYS A 14 -3.87 -11.91 11.13
CA LYS A 14 -3.39 -11.04 10.04
C LYS A 14 -4.23 -9.78 9.94
N SER A 15 -3.71 -8.74 9.26
CA SER A 15 -4.48 -7.53 8.99
C SER A 15 -5.73 -7.84 8.14
N ALA A 16 -6.80 -7.05 8.30
CA ALA A 16 -8.05 -7.20 7.55
C ALA A 16 -7.83 -7.27 6.02
N ASN A 17 -6.95 -6.42 5.48
CA ASN A 17 -6.60 -6.43 4.07
C ASN A 17 -5.87 -7.73 3.66
N THR A 18 -5.00 -8.26 4.51
CA THR A 18 -4.31 -9.54 4.28
C THR A 18 -5.30 -10.70 4.28
N ILE A 19 -6.21 -10.73 5.27
CA ILE A 19 -7.28 -11.74 5.35
C ILE A 19 -8.14 -11.71 4.08
N LYS A 20 -8.60 -10.52 3.66
CA LYS A 20 -9.39 -10.36 2.43
C LYS A 20 -8.65 -10.88 1.20
N SER A 21 -7.38 -10.53 1.04
CA SER A 21 -6.55 -11.00 -0.07
C SER A 21 -6.36 -12.51 -0.05
N TYR A 22 -6.07 -13.08 1.12
CA TYR A 22 -5.88 -14.53 1.27
C TYR A 22 -7.16 -15.32 0.97
N LYS A 23 -8.32 -14.82 1.40
CA LYS A 23 -9.62 -15.43 1.06
C LYS A 23 -9.88 -15.42 -0.45
N GLN A 24 -9.58 -14.32 -1.12
CA GLN A 24 -9.71 -14.23 -2.58
C GLN A 24 -8.82 -15.26 -3.29
N GLN A 25 -7.56 -15.36 -2.87
CA GLN A 25 -6.61 -16.33 -3.44
C GLN A 25 -6.97 -17.78 -3.09
N TYR A 26 -7.47 -18.04 -1.89
CA TYR A 26 -8.01 -19.35 -1.51
C TYR A 26 -9.16 -19.77 -2.44
N ASN A 27 -10.14 -18.89 -2.62
CA ASN A 27 -11.29 -19.17 -3.50
C ASN A 27 -10.84 -19.40 -4.95
N LYS A 28 -9.83 -18.64 -5.43
CA LYS A 28 -9.24 -18.84 -6.76
C LYS A 28 -8.58 -20.21 -6.87
N LEU A 29 -7.73 -20.58 -5.90
CA LEU A 29 -7.08 -21.89 -5.88
C LEU A 29 -8.12 -23.04 -5.82
N LYS A 30 -9.13 -22.89 -4.96
CA LYS A 30 -10.23 -23.85 -4.83
C LYS A 30 -10.95 -24.07 -6.17
N LYS A 31 -11.28 -22.98 -6.87
CA LYS A 31 -11.93 -23.06 -8.18
C LYS A 31 -11.05 -23.80 -9.21
N ILE A 32 -9.74 -23.52 -9.24
CA ILE A 32 -8.80 -24.20 -10.12
C ILE A 32 -8.79 -25.71 -9.80
N VAL A 33 -8.63 -26.06 -8.52
CA VAL A 33 -8.60 -27.47 -8.07
C VAL A 33 -9.90 -28.19 -8.46
N ASP A 34 -11.06 -27.60 -8.17
CA ASP A 34 -12.35 -28.22 -8.48
C ASP A 34 -12.55 -28.42 -9.99
N THR A 35 -12.06 -27.48 -10.81
CA THR A 35 -12.12 -27.57 -12.26
C THR A 35 -11.21 -28.67 -12.80
N GLU A 36 -9.94 -28.71 -12.37
CA GLU A 36 -8.95 -29.69 -12.85
C GLU A 36 -9.21 -31.09 -12.36
N MET A 37 -9.88 -31.23 -11.22
CA MET A 37 -10.25 -32.53 -10.64
C MET A 37 -11.66 -33.01 -11.06
N GLU A 38 -12.43 -32.18 -11.79
CA GLU A 38 -13.82 -32.40 -12.21
C GLU A 38 -14.77 -32.77 -11.05
N GLN A 39 -14.39 -32.40 -9.82
CA GLN A 39 -15.15 -32.65 -8.61
C GLN A 39 -14.79 -31.67 -7.51
N THR A 40 -15.70 -31.48 -6.56
CA THR A 40 -15.42 -30.66 -5.36
C THR A 40 -14.56 -31.46 -4.38
N ILE A 41 -13.33 -31.05 -4.17
CA ILE A 41 -12.37 -31.71 -3.29
C ILE A 41 -11.66 -30.67 -2.41
N ASP A 42 -11.39 -31.01 -1.14
CA ASP A 42 -10.61 -30.13 -0.25
C ASP A 42 -9.15 -30.02 -0.72
N ILE A 43 -8.63 -28.80 -0.75
CA ILE A 43 -7.27 -28.52 -1.25
C ILE A 43 -6.21 -29.29 -0.46
N GLN A 44 -6.44 -29.51 0.84
CA GLN A 44 -5.56 -30.31 1.70
C GLN A 44 -5.36 -31.76 1.21
N ASN A 45 -6.31 -32.30 0.47
CA ASN A 45 -6.26 -33.69 -0.03
C ASN A 45 -5.53 -33.81 -1.38
N ILE A 46 -5.12 -32.66 -1.98
CA ILE A 46 -4.41 -32.65 -3.26
C ILE A 46 -2.91 -32.85 -3.04
N SER A 47 -2.26 -33.64 -3.86
CA SER A 47 -0.79 -33.80 -3.82
C SER A 47 -0.04 -32.51 -4.15
N GLU A 48 1.20 -32.34 -3.62
CA GLU A 48 2.05 -31.21 -4.03
C GLU A 48 2.25 -31.14 -5.55
N LYS A 49 2.39 -32.33 -6.19
CA LYS A 49 2.59 -32.43 -7.65
C LYS A 49 1.40 -31.83 -8.41
N ASN A 50 0.20 -32.21 -8.05
CA ASN A 50 -1.01 -31.71 -8.73
C ASN A 50 -1.22 -30.21 -8.48
N ILE A 51 -0.98 -29.74 -7.25
CA ILE A 51 -1.03 -28.29 -6.95
C ILE A 51 -0.05 -27.52 -7.83
N LEU A 52 1.19 -28.00 -7.98
CA LEU A 52 2.20 -27.37 -8.83
C LEU A 52 1.78 -27.34 -10.30
N GLU A 53 1.24 -28.44 -10.80
CA GLU A 53 0.72 -28.55 -12.16
C GLU A 53 -0.41 -27.54 -12.40
N PHE A 54 -1.41 -27.51 -11.53
CA PHE A 54 -2.56 -26.60 -11.64
C PHE A 54 -2.14 -25.14 -11.54
N VAL A 55 -1.23 -24.79 -10.63
CA VAL A 55 -0.73 -23.43 -10.48
C VAL A 55 0.14 -23.03 -11.69
N SER A 56 0.87 -23.96 -12.32
CA SER A 56 1.70 -23.66 -13.49
C SER A 56 0.88 -23.28 -14.73
N ASN A 57 -0.39 -23.68 -14.80
CA ASN A 57 -1.31 -23.31 -15.88
C ASN A 57 -1.74 -21.83 -15.82
N GLU A 58 -1.49 -21.13 -14.70
CA GLU A 58 -1.72 -19.69 -14.59
C GLU A 58 -0.69 -18.90 -15.39
N ASN A 59 -1.15 -18.04 -16.29
CA ASN A 59 -0.26 -17.25 -17.15
C ASN A 59 0.51 -16.14 -16.42
N ASN A 60 0.05 -15.72 -15.25
CA ASN A 60 0.64 -14.61 -14.50
C ASN A 60 1.49 -15.11 -13.33
N LEU A 61 2.79 -14.85 -13.37
CA LEU A 61 3.75 -15.30 -12.35
C LEU A 61 3.45 -14.76 -10.94
N ASN A 62 2.91 -13.54 -10.81
CA ASN A 62 2.46 -13.02 -9.51
C ASN A 62 1.26 -13.80 -8.98
N SER A 63 0.35 -14.22 -9.87
CA SER A 63 -0.79 -15.06 -9.52
C SER A 63 -0.33 -16.44 -9.06
N GLN A 64 0.59 -17.08 -9.80
CA GLN A 64 1.22 -18.33 -9.39
C GLN A 64 1.83 -18.20 -7.98
N GLN A 65 2.61 -17.13 -7.75
CA GLN A 65 3.25 -16.87 -6.45
C GLN A 65 2.22 -16.74 -5.31
N ALA A 66 1.13 -16.04 -5.56
CA ALA A 66 0.05 -15.87 -4.57
C ALA A 66 -0.65 -17.21 -4.26
N LEU A 67 -0.94 -18.02 -5.28
CA LEU A 67 -1.57 -19.34 -5.12
C LEU A 67 -0.66 -20.34 -4.37
N LEU A 68 0.65 -20.35 -4.67
CA LEU A 68 1.63 -21.15 -3.94
C LEU A 68 1.68 -20.77 -2.46
N ASN A 69 1.64 -19.47 -2.14
CA ASN A 69 1.59 -19.02 -0.74
C ASN A 69 0.37 -19.55 -0.01
N ILE A 70 -0.80 -19.57 -0.65
CA ILE A 70 -2.03 -20.12 -0.06
C ILE A 70 -1.93 -21.63 0.12
N ALA A 71 -1.46 -22.37 -0.90
CA ALA A 71 -1.27 -23.80 -0.81
C ALA A 71 -0.34 -24.20 0.34
N ILE A 72 0.78 -23.48 0.51
CA ILE A 72 1.71 -23.68 1.62
C ILE A 72 1.03 -23.41 2.97
N LEU A 73 0.23 -22.35 3.10
CA LEU A 73 -0.48 -22.03 4.33
C LEU A 73 -1.51 -23.11 4.69
N ILE A 74 -2.29 -23.61 3.70
CA ILE A 74 -3.27 -24.67 3.91
C ILE A 74 -2.58 -25.94 4.42
N ARG A 75 -1.42 -26.30 3.86
CA ARG A 75 -0.67 -27.48 4.29
C ARG A 75 -0.04 -27.30 5.69
N LYS A 76 0.40 -26.08 6.03
CA LYS A 76 0.94 -25.78 7.37
C LYS A 76 -0.13 -25.82 8.47
N MET A 77 -1.39 -25.53 8.15
CA MET A 77 -2.48 -25.59 9.15
C MET A 77 -2.89 -27.00 9.52
N GLN A 78 -2.54 -28.03 8.72
CA GLN A 78 -2.87 -29.42 9.00
C GLN A 78 -2.16 -29.96 10.26
N LYS A 79 -2.75 -30.94 10.91
CA LYS A 79 -2.18 -31.60 12.11
C LYS A 79 -2.11 -33.11 11.89
N PRO A 80 -0.92 -33.68 11.65
CA PRO A 80 0.39 -33.01 11.51
C PRO A 80 0.49 -32.18 10.21
N PRO A 81 1.40 -31.19 10.15
CA PRO A 81 1.65 -30.40 8.93
C PRO A 81 2.05 -31.31 7.76
N GLN A 82 1.50 -31.03 6.59
CA GLN A 82 1.81 -31.77 5.38
C GLN A 82 3.12 -31.29 4.72
N PRO A 83 3.80 -32.13 3.91
CA PRO A 83 4.99 -31.73 3.16
C PRO A 83 4.73 -30.51 2.25
N ILE A 84 5.71 -29.60 2.20
CA ILE A 84 5.65 -28.34 1.43
C ILE A 84 6.91 -28.06 0.63
N THR A 85 7.89 -28.98 0.64
CA THR A 85 9.22 -28.76 0.10
C THR A 85 9.21 -28.38 -1.38
N LYS A 86 8.39 -29.05 -2.18
CA LYS A 86 8.28 -28.77 -3.63
C LYS A 86 7.60 -27.43 -3.89
N LEU A 87 6.57 -27.09 -3.12
CA LEU A 87 5.86 -25.82 -3.21
C LEU A 87 6.78 -24.66 -2.81
N GLU A 88 7.56 -24.80 -1.74
CA GLU A 88 8.52 -23.78 -1.31
C GLU A 88 9.63 -23.58 -2.33
N LYS A 89 10.17 -24.66 -2.93
CA LYS A 89 11.15 -24.56 -4.01
C LYS A 89 10.60 -23.76 -5.19
N GLN A 90 9.42 -24.13 -5.70
CA GLN A 90 8.79 -23.41 -6.82
C GLN A 90 8.51 -21.95 -6.47
N ARG A 91 8.10 -21.69 -5.24
CA ARG A 91 7.86 -20.31 -4.76
C ARG A 91 9.15 -19.46 -4.81
N GLU A 92 10.29 -19.99 -4.39
CA GLU A 92 11.57 -19.26 -4.44
C GLU A 92 12.07 -19.08 -5.89
N GLU A 93 11.86 -20.06 -6.76
CA GLU A 93 12.13 -19.92 -8.20
C GLU A 93 11.29 -18.80 -8.84
N ASN A 94 9.99 -18.77 -8.56
CA ASN A 94 9.10 -17.72 -9.05
C ASN A 94 9.50 -16.34 -8.52
N LYS A 95 9.88 -16.25 -7.24
CA LYS A 95 10.37 -15.02 -6.64
C LYS A 95 11.64 -14.51 -7.31
N SER A 96 12.57 -15.39 -7.62
CA SER A 96 13.80 -15.03 -8.34
C SER A 96 13.51 -14.49 -9.75
N LYS A 97 12.59 -15.14 -10.49
CA LYS A 97 12.14 -14.67 -11.81
C LYS A 97 11.48 -13.28 -11.70
N LEU A 98 10.59 -13.08 -10.73
CA LEU A 98 9.94 -11.78 -10.49
C LEU A 98 10.96 -10.67 -10.16
N GLN A 99 11.98 -10.97 -9.35
CA GLN A 99 13.06 -10.03 -9.07
C GLN A 99 13.86 -9.67 -10.34
N GLY A 100 14.12 -10.63 -11.21
CA GLY A 100 14.73 -10.41 -12.53
C GLY A 100 13.90 -9.43 -13.37
N PHE A 101 12.60 -9.66 -13.53
CA PHE A 101 11.72 -8.76 -14.27
C PHE A 101 11.68 -7.33 -13.69
N VAL A 102 11.66 -7.20 -12.35
CA VAL A 102 11.71 -5.88 -11.71
C VAL A 102 13.03 -5.19 -12.00
N LYS A 103 14.15 -5.93 -11.97
CA LYS A 103 15.48 -5.37 -12.29
C LYS A 103 15.54 -4.88 -13.73
N GLU A 104 15.14 -5.70 -14.70
CA GLU A 104 15.08 -5.33 -16.12
C GLU A 104 14.18 -4.11 -16.37
N LYS A 105 13.01 -4.09 -15.75
CA LYS A 105 12.10 -2.95 -15.85
C LYS A 105 12.74 -1.67 -15.29
N ASN A 106 13.42 -1.75 -14.16
CA ASN A 106 14.10 -0.60 -13.56
C ASN A 106 15.28 -0.13 -14.42
N GLU A 107 16.02 -1.03 -15.04
CA GLU A 107 17.09 -0.68 -15.97
C GLU A 107 16.54 0.03 -17.22
N LYS A 108 15.45 -0.47 -17.80
CA LYS A 108 14.75 0.21 -18.91
C LYS A 108 14.22 1.58 -18.50
N LEU A 109 13.64 1.72 -17.31
CA LEU A 109 13.18 3.02 -16.82
C LEU A 109 14.34 4.00 -16.63
N LYS A 110 15.50 3.53 -16.14
CA LYS A 110 16.71 4.36 -16.01
C LYS A 110 17.24 4.80 -17.37
N SER A 111 17.25 3.91 -18.35
CA SER A 111 17.70 4.24 -19.72
C SER A 111 16.77 5.20 -20.44
N ASN A 112 15.48 5.19 -20.13
CA ASN A 112 14.47 6.10 -20.71
C ASN A 112 14.41 7.48 -20.05
N GLY A 113 15.33 7.78 -19.09
CA GLY A 113 15.40 9.07 -18.43
C GLY A 113 14.37 9.21 -17.30
N LEU A 114 14.65 8.62 -16.14
CA LEU A 114 13.89 8.99 -14.93
C LEU A 114 14.15 10.46 -14.60
N PRO A 115 13.14 11.17 -14.07
CA PRO A 115 13.34 12.51 -13.55
C PRO A 115 14.49 12.55 -12.57
N THR A 116 15.38 13.50 -12.73
CA THR A 116 16.44 13.76 -11.76
C THR A 116 15.87 14.37 -10.48
N TYR A 117 16.65 14.40 -9.41
CA TYR A 117 16.22 15.09 -8.21
C TYR A 117 15.98 16.60 -8.47
N GLN A 118 16.76 17.21 -9.37
CA GLN A 118 16.56 18.59 -9.77
C GLN A 118 15.23 18.79 -10.49
N ASP A 119 14.84 17.91 -11.41
CA ASP A 119 13.54 17.97 -12.08
C ASP A 119 12.38 17.93 -11.08
N LEU A 120 12.51 17.13 -10.01
CA LEU A 120 11.51 17.09 -8.94
C LEU A 120 11.44 18.39 -8.14
N LEU A 121 12.58 19.05 -7.89
CA LEU A 121 12.63 20.35 -7.23
C LEU A 121 12.05 21.46 -8.12
N ASP A 122 12.35 21.44 -9.41
CA ASP A 122 11.82 22.38 -10.40
C ASP A 122 10.30 22.23 -10.54
N TYR A 123 9.82 20.98 -10.51
CA TYR A 123 8.39 20.70 -10.48
C TYR A 123 7.71 21.23 -9.20
N LEU A 124 8.34 21.07 -8.04
CA LEU A 124 7.84 21.68 -6.80
C LEU A 124 7.79 23.22 -6.89
N ALA A 125 8.81 23.83 -7.47
CA ALA A 125 8.83 25.27 -7.69
C ALA A 125 7.71 25.72 -8.64
N PHE A 126 7.48 24.98 -9.72
CA PHE A 126 6.35 25.20 -10.64
C PHE A 126 5.01 25.12 -9.91
N LEU A 127 4.76 24.07 -9.12
CA LEU A 127 3.51 23.91 -8.36
C LEU A 127 3.28 25.07 -7.39
N TYR A 128 4.33 25.50 -6.70
CA TYR A 128 4.27 26.63 -5.78
C TYR A 128 3.96 27.94 -6.50
N ASN A 129 4.65 28.25 -7.59
CA ASN A 129 4.48 29.49 -8.36
C ASN A 129 3.12 29.52 -9.10
N SER A 130 2.57 28.37 -9.44
CA SER A 130 1.23 28.22 -10.03
C SER A 130 0.10 28.18 -8.99
N GLU A 131 0.40 28.44 -7.71
CA GLU A 131 -0.56 28.43 -6.60
C GLU A 131 -1.32 27.10 -6.41
N ARG A 132 -0.76 25.99 -6.92
CA ARG A 132 -1.32 24.65 -6.78
C ARG A 132 -1.00 24.07 -5.41
N TRP A 133 -1.52 24.71 -4.36
CA TRP A 133 -1.11 24.46 -2.98
C TRP A 133 -1.26 23.02 -2.51
N THR A 134 -2.36 22.37 -2.88
CA THR A 134 -2.61 20.96 -2.50
C THR A 134 -1.59 20.03 -3.16
N ASP A 135 -1.38 20.19 -4.47
CA ASP A 135 -0.42 19.37 -5.22
C ASP A 135 1.01 19.61 -4.71
N PHE A 136 1.34 20.88 -4.41
CA PHE A 136 2.63 21.24 -3.83
C PHE A 136 2.87 20.52 -2.49
N ILE A 137 1.90 20.55 -1.56
CA ILE A 137 2.05 19.92 -0.25
C ILE A 137 2.21 18.40 -0.39
N ILE A 138 1.41 17.76 -1.25
CA ILE A 138 1.48 16.32 -1.49
C ILE A 138 2.86 15.94 -2.04
N ASN A 139 3.31 16.62 -3.11
CA ASN A 139 4.59 16.31 -3.75
C ASN A 139 5.78 16.66 -2.84
N TYR A 140 5.69 17.74 -2.06
CA TYR A 140 6.67 18.04 -1.04
C TYR A 140 6.85 16.90 -0.03
N LEU A 141 5.74 16.36 0.48
CA LEU A 141 5.78 15.26 1.44
C LEU A 141 6.32 13.96 0.81
N LEU A 142 6.00 13.69 -0.45
CA LEU A 142 6.55 12.54 -1.19
C LEU A 142 8.07 12.64 -1.34
N ILE A 143 8.58 13.81 -1.73
CA ILE A 143 10.00 14.03 -2.04
C ILE A 143 10.86 14.08 -0.77
N TYR A 144 10.45 14.86 0.23
CA TYR A 144 11.27 15.09 1.41
C TYR A 144 11.10 14.07 2.54
N PHE A 145 9.94 13.39 2.61
CA PHE A 145 9.65 12.47 3.72
C PHE A 145 9.39 11.04 3.28
N ASN A 146 9.58 10.71 2.01
CA ASN A 146 9.32 9.38 1.45
C ASN A 146 7.98 8.81 1.94
N THR A 147 6.94 9.65 1.93
CA THR A 147 5.60 9.23 2.31
C THR A 147 5.03 8.29 1.26
N ARG A 148 4.15 7.39 1.68
CA ARG A 148 3.38 6.54 0.78
C ARG A 148 1.98 7.11 0.62
N ASN A 149 1.22 6.63 -0.38
CA ASN A 149 -0.16 7.07 -0.60
C ASN A 149 -1.03 7.00 0.67
N MET A 150 -0.86 5.95 1.49
CA MET A 150 -1.58 5.84 2.76
C MET A 150 -1.21 6.94 3.77
N ASP A 151 0.07 7.32 3.81
CA ASP A 151 0.58 8.34 4.73
C ASP A 151 0.04 9.74 4.38
N LEU A 152 -0.36 9.94 3.11
CA LEU A 152 -0.93 11.19 2.61
C LEU A 152 -2.44 11.31 2.86
N ASN A 153 -3.07 10.27 3.41
CA ASN A 153 -4.43 10.33 3.89
C ASN A 153 -4.46 11.03 5.26
N PHE A 154 -4.42 12.35 5.27
CA PHE A 154 -4.40 13.15 6.49
C PHE A 154 -5.44 14.26 6.48
N GLU A 155 -5.84 14.67 7.67
CA GLU A 155 -6.66 15.86 7.91
C GLU A 155 -5.74 17.05 8.24
N LEU A 156 -5.94 18.17 7.55
CA LEU A 156 -5.24 19.41 7.84
C LEU A 156 -6.00 20.20 8.91
N VAL A 157 -5.38 20.37 10.09
CA VAL A 157 -6.00 21.01 11.26
C VAL A 157 -5.26 22.27 11.72
N PRO A 158 -5.99 23.35 12.04
CA PRO A 158 -5.41 24.61 12.53
C PRO A 158 -5.02 24.55 14.01
N PHE A 159 -5.65 23.71 14.82
CA PHE A 159 -5.41 23.62 16.24
C PHE A 159 -5.01 22.23 16.68
N LYS A 160 -4.08 22.12 17.63
CA LYS A 160 -3.64 20.83 18.18
C LYS A 160 -4.77 20.06 18.85
N ARG A 161 -5.75 20.75 19.43
CA ARG A 161 -6.94 20.17 20.05
C ARG A 161 -7.85 19.43 19.05
N ASP A 162 -7.75 19.76 17.76
CA ASP A 162 -8.56 19.14 16.72
C ASP A 162 -8.01 17.74 16.32
N ILE A 163 -6.82 17.41 16.80
CA ILE A 163 -6.21 16.08 16.60
C ILE A 163 -6.93 15.09 17.50
N LYS A 164 -7.88 14.37 16.92
CA LYS A 164 -8.65 13.35 17.64
C LYS A 164 -7.76 12.15 18.03
N ALA A 165 -8.21 11.40 19.05
CA ALA A 165 -7.53 10.19 19.50
C ALA A 165 -7.59 9.02 18.50
N ASN A 166 -8.37 9.14 17.40
CA ASN A 166 -8.53 8.09 16.40
C ASN A 166 -7.17 7.70 15.78
N PRO A 167 -6.72 6.43 15.93
CA PRO A 167 -5.45 5.95 15.39
C PRO A 167 -5.46 5.79 13.87
N ASP A 168 -6.64 5.72 13.24
CA ASP A 168 -6.81 5.40 11.81
C ASP A 168 -6.72 6.63 10.89
N ILE A 169 -6.41 7.80 11.45
CA ILE A 169 -6.31 9.07 10.70
C ILE A 169 -4.97 9.72 10.96
N ASN A 170 -4.30 10.12 9.88
CA ASN A 170 -3.12 10.98 9.96
C ASN A 170 -3.56 12.44 10.06
N TYR A 171 -2.71 13.28 10.65
CA TYR A 171 -2.99 14.71 10.80
C TYR A 171 -1.80 15.54 10.38
N LEU A 172 -2.05 16.61 9.63
CA LEU A 172 -1.10 17.70 9.41
C LEU A 172 -1.54 18.92 10.23
N TRP A 173 -0.87 19.15 11.34
CA TRP A 173 -1.15 20.28 12.22
C TRP A 173 -0.25 21.46 11.89
N TYR A 174 -0.84 22.63 11.70
CA TYR A 174 -0.12 23.89 11.48
C TYR A 174 -0.15 24.79 12.71
N SER A 175 1.01 25.13 13.24
CA SER A 175 1.16 26.08 14.33
C SER A 175 1.69 27.43 13.81
N LYS A 176 0.77 28.40 13.67
CA LYS A 176 1.12 29.77 13.25
C LYS A 176 2.13 30.42 14.21
N ARG A 177 1.92 30.25 15.54
CA ARG A 177 2.79 30.81 16.60
C ARG A 177 4.20 30.24 16.54
N ALA A 178 4.33 28.94 16.38
CA ALA A 178 5.60 28.23 16.35
C ALA A 178 6.24 28.21 14.94
N LYS A 179 5.60 28.78 13.92
CA LYS A 179 6.05 28.79 12.52
C LYS A 179 6.50 27.39 12.05
N LYS A 180 5.67 26.39 12.32
CA LYS A 180 5.94 24.99 11.94
C LYS A 180 4.66 24.23 11.64
N ALA A 181 4.77 23.20 10.81
CA ALA A 181 3.78 22.17 10.67
C ALA A 181 4.29 20.85 11.25
N THR A 182 3.40 20.00 11.69
CA THR A 182 3.75 18.65 12.19
C THR A 182 2.83 17.64 11.53
N LEU A 183 3.43 16.72 10.78
CA LEU A 183 2.71 15.57 10.21
C LEU A 183 2.74 14.43 11.22
N TYR A 184 1.57 14.07 11.75
CA TYR A 184 1.36 12.92 12.62
C TYR A 184 0.94 11.73 11.78
N ARG A 185 1.84 10.75 11.62
CA ARG A 185 1.59 9.52 10.86
C ARG A 185 1.19 8.42 11.83
N ARG A 186 -0.08 8.13 11.88
CA ARG A 186 -0.70 7.11 12.76
C ARG A 186 -1.22 5.91 11.96
N ASP A 187 -1.78 6.16 10.77
CA ASP A 187 -2.21 5.13 9.83
C ASP A 187 -1.18 5.02 8.70
N TYR A 188 -0.27 4.04 8.82
CA TYR A 188 0.69 3.70 7.78
C TYR A 188 1.09 2.22 7.87
N LYS A 189 1.58 1.65 6.76
CA LYS A 189 1.78 0.20 6.57
C LYS A 189 2.52 -0.51 7.72
N THR A 190 3.43 0.17 8.40
CA THR A 190 4.31 -0.42 9.43
C THR A 190 4.11 0.20 10.81
N VAL A 191 2.98 0.84 11.06
CA VAL A 191 2.68 1.50 12.35
C VAL A 191 2.72 0.52 13.53
N GLY A 192 2.25 -0.71 13.35
CA GLY A 192 2.29 -1.75 14.38
C GLY A 192 3.71 -2.14 14.80
N LYS A 193 4.72 -1.92 13.94
CA LYS A 193 6.13 -2.20 14.25
C LYS A 193 6.87 -0.99 14.84
N TYR A 194 6.58 0.21 14.36
CA TYR A 194 7.36 1.42 14.65
C TYR A 194 6.59 2.49 15.43
N GLY A 195 5.32 2.25 15.74
CA GLY A 195 4.46 3.22 16.40
C GLY A 195 4.17 4.47 15.58
N MET A 196 3.56 5.47 16.21
CA MET A 196 3.28 6.76 15.60
C MET A 196 4.57 7.51 15.25
N LYS A 197 4.62 8.11 14.06
CA LYS A 197 5.72 8.98 13.62
C LYS A 197 5.28 10.44 13.55
N GLN A 198 6.20 11.33 13.87
CA GLN A 198 6.02 12.78 13.76
C GLN A 198 7.12 13.36 12.87
N ASN A 199 6.72 14.12 11.87
CA ASN A 199 7.64 14.85 11.01
C ASN A 199 7.39 16.37 11.21
N ILE A 200 8.39 17.11 11.67
CA ILE A 200 8.32 18.56 11.86
C ILE A 200 8.83 19.22 10.58
N ILE A 201 8.05 20.19 10.08
CA ILE A 201 8.31 20.91 8.84
C ILE A 201 8.36 22.41 9.17
N THR A 202 9.47 23.04 8.84
CA THR A 202 9.70 24.48 9.07
C THR A 202 9.94 25.25 7.79
N ASP A 203 9.88 24.57 6.63
CA ASP A 203 10.08 25.19 5.31
C ASP A 203 9.07 26.32 5.08
N PRO A 204 9.52 27.56 4.79
CA PRO A 204 8.64 28.72 4.63
C PRO A 204 7.63 28.57 3.48
N LYS A 205 8.01 27.94 2.36
CA LYS A 205 7.13 27.71 1.21
C LYS A 205 6.03 26.74 1.57
N PHE A 206 6.38 25.65 2.27
CA PHE A 206 5.41 24.66 2.76
C PHE A 206 4.40 25.29 3.74
N LEU A 207 4.89 26.09 4.70
CA LEU A 207 4.03 26.79 5.67
C LEU A 207 3.14 27.83 5.00
N ASN A 208 3.65 28.53 3.98
CA ASN A 208 2.85 29.47 3.20
C ASN A 208 1.74 28.76 2.43
N ALA A 209 2.05 27.64 1.77
CA ALA A 209 1.03 26.85 1.06
C ALA A 209 -0.11 26.41 1.98
N ILE A 210 0.20 25.94 3.21
CA ILE A 210 -0.81 25.62 4.22
C ILE A 210 -1.65 26.84 4.58
N LYS A 211 -1.01 28.01 4.77
CA LYS A 211 -1.70 29.25 5.08
C LYS A 211 -2.69 29.64 3.98
N GLN A 212 -2.28 29.54 2.72
CA GLN A 212 -3.15 29.84 1.58
C GLN A 212 -4.36 28.91 1.55
N ILE A 213 -4.20 27.61 1.81
CA ILE A 213 -5.32 26.67 1.90
C ILE A 213 -6.30 27.11 3.02
N PHE A 214 -5.83 27.53 4.18
CA PHE A 214 -6.72 28.00 5.24
C PHE A 214 -7.43 29.31 4.88
N GLU A 215 -6.77 30.25 4.20
CA GLU A 215 -7.42 31.49 3.75
C GLU A 215 -8.50 31.20 2.70
N CYS A 216 -8.22 30.32 1.75
CA CYS A 216 -9.25 29.88 0.78
C CYS A 216 -10.45 29.23 1.47
N ARG A 217 -10.23 28.35 2.46
CA ARG A 217 -11.32 27.71 3.22
C ARG A 217 -12.22 28.74 3.93
N LYS A 218 -11.64 29.81 4.48
CA LYS A 218 -12.42 30.88 5.14
C LYS A 218 -13.32 31.62 4.16
N LYS A 219 -12.90 31.74 2.89
CA LYS A 219 -13.69 32.43 1.85
C LYS A 219 -14.77 31.55 1.25
N GLY A 220 -14.85 30.27 1.63
CA GLY A 220 -15.78 29.31 1.02
C GLY A 220 -15.37 28.90 -0.41
N GLU A 221 -14.22 29.36 -0.88
CA GLU A 221 -13.65 28.96 -2.14
C GLU A 221 -13.14 27.53 -1.99
N GLY A 222 -13.63 26.57 -2.77
CA GLY A 222 -13.30 25.13 -2.68
C GLY A 222 -11.84 24.77 -2.91
N CYS A 223 -10.94 25.41 -2.19
CA CYS A 223 -9.49 25.25 -2.26
C CYS A 223 -9.09 24.00 -1.52
N GLY A 224 -8.87 22.94 -2.26
CA GLY A 224 -8.15 21.75 -1.87
C GLY A 224 -8.39 21.28 -0.43
N VAL A 225 -9.44 20.54 -0.23
CA VAL A 225 -9.67 19.88 1.05
C VAL A 225 -8.77 18.66 1.06
N PHE A 226 -7.78 18.60 1.97
CA PHE A 226 -7.24 17.33 2.39
C PHE A 226 -8.37 16.63 3.13
N ILE A 227 -9.18 15.89 2.40
CA ILE A 227 -10.19 15.04 2.98
C ILE A 227 -9.52 13.68 3.11
N PRO A 228 -9.66 13.00 4.24
CA PRO A 228 -9.26 11.62 4.40
C PRO A 228 -10.19 10.71 3.59
N ASN A 229 -10.09 10.76 2.27
CA ASN A 229 -10.71 9.80 1.38
C ASN A 229 -9.58 9.08 0.65
N LYS A 230 -9.37 7.81 0.98
CA LYS A 230 -8.33 6.95 0.40
C LYS A 230 -8.42 6.87 -1.12
N GLU A 231 -9.59 7.11 -1.70
CA GLU A 231 -9.83 7.13 -3.15
C GLU A 231 -9.30 8.40 -3.82
N ASN A 232 -9.28 9.53 -3.10
CA ASN A 232 -8.87 10.81 -3.68
C ASN A 232 -7.35 11.04 -3.72
N VAL A 233 -6.59 10.36 -2.86
CA VAL A 233 -5.11 10.52 -2.82
C VAL A 233 -4.47 10.03 -4.11
N GLY A 234 -4.97 8.91 -4.68
CA GLY A 234 -4.51 8.40 -5.98
C GLY A 234 -4.70 9.39 -7.12
N TYR A 235 -5.80 10.13 -7.13
CA TYR A 235 -6.10 11.14 -8.13
C TYR A 235 -5.10 12.33 -8.12
N TYR A 236 -4.72 12.81 -6.95
CA TYR A 236 -3.75 13.91 -6.84
C TYR A 236 -2.34 13.49 -7.27
N ILE A 237 -1.98 12.22 -7.05
CA ILE A 237 -0.69 11.68 -7.46
C ILE A 237 -0.67 11.43 -8.98
N GLN A 238 -1.76 10.92 -9.57
CA GLN A 238 -1.85 10.70 -11.02
C GLN A 238 -1.85 12.00 -11.83
N LYS A 239 -2.31 13.12 -11.25
CA LYS A 239 -2.21 14.45 -11.90
C LYS A 239 -0.81 15.07 -11.82
N ALA A 240 0.06 14.53 -10.97
CA ALA A 240 1.41 15.02 -10.74
C ALA A 240 2.46 14.29 -11.60
N THR A 241 2.05 13.24 -12.30
CA THR A 241 2.84 12.52 -13.32
C THR A 241 2.33 12.83 -14.72
#